data_a17249bdda745e56e50466e42361d57c
#
_entry.id   a17249bdda745e56e50466e42361d57c
#
_cell.length_a   1.000
_cell.length_b   1.000
_cell.length_c   1.000
_cell.angle_alpha   90.00
_cell.angle_beta   90.00
_cell.angle_gamma   90.00
#
_symmetry.space_group_name_H-M   'P 1'
#
loop_
_entity.id
_entity.type
_entity.pdbx_description
1 polymer ?
#
loop_
_entity_poly.entity_id
_entity_poly.type
_entity_poly.pdbx_seq_one_letter_code
_entity_poly.pdbx_strand_id
1 'polypeptide(L)'
;MSSPYKTLRRSSSDEFIVNKSRFIGYAAPCQSEEEALAFLKQIREKHKDASHNCYAYIIGQNMGVARYSDDGEPGGTAGMPMLQVLQREGLYNCVCVVTRYFGGILLGAGGLVRAYTRGAKIAVDAAGKSMKRVWSVLYVPCPYTFYERVKLEVAAWGGIIRDTQFGAEVELE
;
A
#
# COMPACT_ATOMS: atom_id res chain seq x y z
N MET A 1 16.31 7.27 13.88
CA MET A 1 15.16 7.91 13.17
C MET A 1 14.81 7.04 11.96
N SER A 2 13.54 6.70 11.77
CA SER A 2 13.13 5.92 10.59
C SER A 2 13.25 6.78 9.32
N SER A 3 13.91 6.26 8.30
CA SER A 3 14.00 6.95 7.00
C SER A 3 12.62 7.05 6.34
N PRO A 4 12.38 8.08 5.53
CA PRO A 4 11.16 8.16 4.72
C PRO A 4 11.00 6.91 3.86
N TYR A 5 9.76 6.41 3.72
CA TYR A 5 9.47 5.25 2.89
C TYR A 5 8.17 5.41 2.12
N LYS A 6 8.11 4.73 0.98
CA LYS A 6 6.92 4.69 0.14
C LYS A 6 6.02 3.54 0.57
N THR A 7 4.73 3.80 0.70
CA THR A 7 3.69 2.80 1.01
C THR A 7 2.43 3.07 0.20
N LEU A 8 1.40 2.26 0.40
CA LEU A 8 0.09 2.49 -0.18
C LEU A 8 -0.67 3.57 0.59
N ARG A 9 -1.48 4.35 -0.12
CA ARG A 9 -2.27 5.44 0.45
C ARG A 9 -3.51 4.92 1.19
N ARG A 10 -4.19 3.91 0.61
CA ARG A 10 -5.45 3.36 1.10
C ARG A 10 -5.62 1.90 0.68
N SER A 11 -6.57 1.21 1.30
CA SER A 11 -7.06 -0.07 0.79
C SER A 11 -7.89 0.16 -0.48
N SER A 12 -7.65 -0.66 -1.49
CA SER A 12 -8.39 -0.61 -2.76
C SER A 12 -8.36 -1.95 -3.48
N SER A 13 -9.19 -2.08 -4.50
CA SER A 13 -9.22 -3.25 -5.38
C SER A 13 -9.53 -2.86 -6.81
N ASP A 14 -9.07 -3.70 -7.74
CA ASP A 14 -9.41 -3.63 -9.16
C ASP A 14 -9.38 -5.03 -9.75
N GLU A 15 -10.02 -5.25 -10.90
CA GLU A 15 -10.16 -6.58 -11.46
C GLU A 15 -10.07 -6.61 -12.98
N PHE A 16 -9.80 -7.80 -13.52
CA PHE A 16 -9.85 -8.07 -14.96
C PHE A 16 -10.15 -9.53 -15.24
N ILE A 17 -10.48 -9.81 -16.48
CA ILE A 17 -10.74 -11.17 -16.98
C ILE A 17 -9.75 -11.49 -18.09
N VAL A 18 -9.18 -12.69 -18.04
CA VAL A 18 -8.36 -13.26 -19.11
C VAL A 18 -8.64 -14.76 -19.22
N ASN A 19 -8.83 -15.27 -20.45
CA ASN A 19 -9.19 -16.66 -20.72
C ASN A 19 -10.34 -17.16 -19.82
N LYS A 20 -11.39 -16.35 -19.66
CA LYS A 20 -12.54 -16.59 -18.77
C LYS A 20 -12.21 -16.69 -17.27
N SER A 21 -10.94 -16.68 -16.87
CA SER A 21 -10.54 -16.56 -15.46
C SER A 21 -10.69 -15.11 -15.02
N ARG A 22 -11.31 -14.89 -13.85
CA ARG A 22 -11.44 -13.58 -13.20
C ARG A 22 -10.36 -13.42 -12.16
N PHE A 23 -9.64 -12.33 -12.24
CA PHE A 23 -8.60 -11.94 -11.29
C PHE A 23 -9.01 -10.65 -10.60
N ILE A 24 -9.04 -10.66 -9.27
CA ILE A 24 -9.35 -9.50 -8.44
C ILE A 24 -8.13 -9.20 -7.58
N GLY A 25 -7.48 -8.07 -7.83
CA GLY A 25 -6.35 -7.60 -7.03
C GLY A 25 -6.83 -6.70 -5.90
N TYR A 26 -6.35 -6.95 -4.70
CA TYR A 26 -6.56 -6.16 -3.49
C TYR A 26 -5.21 -5.67 -2.98
N ALA A 27 -5.12 -4.42 -2.55
CA ALA A 27 -3.90 -3.90 -1.94
C ALA A 27 -4.25 -2.95 -0.79
N ALA A 28 -3.48 -3.01 0.29
CA ALA A 28 -3.68 -2.19 1.48
C ALA A 28 -2.36 -1.83 2.16
N PRO A 29 -2.27 -0.67 2.82
CA PRO A 29 -1.18 -0.41 3.78
C PRO A 29 -1.38 -1.29 5.02
N CYS A 30 -0.28 -1.74 5.62
CA CYS A 30 -0.27 -2.47 6.89
C CYS A 30 1.05 -2.19 7.62
N GLN A 31 1.04 -2.23 8.95
CA GLN A 31 2.22 -1.89 9.76
C GLN A 31 2.87 -3.13 10.39
N SER A 32 2.19 -4.26 10.39
CA SER A 32 2.67 -5.51 10.96
C SER A 32 2.25 -6.73 10.14
N GLU A 33 2.87 -7.88 10.42
CA GLU A 33 2.47 -9.16 9.81
C GLU A 33 1.05 -9.55 10.23
N GLU A 34 0.66 -9.26 11.47
CA GLU A 34 -0.69 -9.51 11.97
C GLU A 34 -1.74 -8.76 11.16
N GLU A 35 -1.50 -7.49 10.85
CA GLU A 35 -2.40 -6.69 10.01
C GLU A 35 -2.48 -7.25 8.58
N ALA A 36 -1.33 -7.65 8.00
CA ALA A 36 -1.29 -8.27 6.68
C ALA A 36 -2.08 -9.59 6.63
N LEU A 37 -1.91 -10.44 7.64
CA LEU A 37 -2.64 -11.71 7.75
C LEU A 37 -4.13 -11.52 8.05
N ALA A 38 -4.49 -10.50 8.84
CA ALA A 38 -5.89 -10.14 9.07
C ALA A 38 -6.57 -9.68 7.77
N PHE A 39 -5.88 -8.86 6.97
CA PHE A 39 -6.38 -8.45 5.65
C PHE A 39 -6.55 -9.66 4.72
N LEU A 40 -5.57 -10.55 4.64
CA LEU A 40 -5.66 -11.80 3.86
C LEU A 40 -6.86 -12.65 4.30
N LYS A 41 -7.08 -12.79 5.62
CA LYS A 41 -8.22 -13.53 6.17
C LYS A 41 -9.55 -12.93 5.71
N GLN A 42 -9.70 -11.62 5.76
CA GLN A 42 -10.90 -10.94 5.27
C GLN A 42 -11.17 -11.23 3.79
N ILE A 43 -10.13 -11.19 2.94
CA ILE A 43 -10.27 -11.48 1.51
C ILE A 43 -10.63 -12.96 1.30
N ARG A 44 -10.00 -13.88 2.00
CA ARG A 44 -10.34 -15.32 1.94
C ARG A 44 -11.77 -15.60 2.38
N GLU A 45 -12.25 -14.93 3.41
CA GLU A 45 -13.63 -15.05 3.87
C GLU A 45 -14.63 -14.53 2.83
N LYS A 46 -14.32 -13.41 2.18
CA LYS A 46 -15.12 -12.82 1.10
C LYS A 46 -15.16 -13.70 -0.14
N HIS A 47 -14.08 -14.44 -0.42
CA HIS A 47 -13.89 -15.26 -1.62
C HIS A 47 -13.64 -16.73 -1.28
N LYS A 48 -14.50 -17.30 -0.44
CA LYS A 48 -14.40 -18.73 -0.02
C LYS A 48 -14.50 -19.72 -1.17
N ASP A 49 -15.18 -19.34 -2.22
CA ASP A 49 -15.45 -20.12 -3.44
C ASP A 49 -14.42 -19.88 -4.55
N ALA A 50 -13.45 -18.99 -4.33
CA ALA A 50 -12.38 -18.75 -5.29
C ALA A 50 -11.43 -19.95 -5.40
N SER A 51 -10.83 -20.11 -6.58
CA SER A 51 -9.84 -21.17 -6.81
C SER A 51 -8.57 -20.93 -6.00
N HIS A 52 -8.09 -19.67 -5.94
CA HIS A 52 -6.85 -19.28 -5.25
C HIS A 52 -6.96 -17.86 -4.71
N ASN A 53 -6.34 -17.61 -3.56
CA ASN A 53 -6.14 -16.29 -2.95
C ASN A 53 -4.63 -16.12 -2.68
N CYS A 54 -3.87 -15.85 -3.74
CA CYS A 54 -2.43 -15.67 -3.65
C CYS A 54 -2.09 -14.33 -3.02
N TYR A 55 -0.98 -14.24 -2.29
CA TYR A 55 -0.62 -13.00 -1.60
C TYR A 55 0.88 -12.73 -1.59
N ALA A 56 1.21 -11.46 -1.37
CA ALA A 56 2.54 -11.00 -1.01
C ALA A 56 2.42 -9.80 -0.06
N TYR A 57 3.36 -9.67 0.89
CA TYR A 57 3.49 -8.50 1.74
C TYR A 57 4.93 -8.19 2.08
N ILE A 58 5.19 -6.92 2.39
CA ILE A 58 6.49 -6.42 2.83
C ILE A 58 6.24 -5.56 4.07
N ILE A 59 6.85 -5.95 5.21
CA ILE A 59 6.76 -5.24 6.47
C ILE A 59 8.15 -4.77 6.90
N GLY A 60 8.27 -3.51 7.27
CA GLY A 60 9.53 -2.87 7.67
C GLY A 60 10.41 -2.51 6.48
N GLN A 61 11.30 -1.55 6.72
CA GLN A 61 12.41 -1.21 5.82
C GLN A 61 13.64 -2.01 6.23
N ASN A 62 14.70 -2.01 5.43
CA ASN A 62 16.00 -2.59 5.75
C ASN A 62 15.89 -3.82 6.67
N MET A 63 16.16 -4.99 6.24
CA MET A 63 15.97 -6.26 6.99
C MET A 63 14.52 -6.57 7.43
N GLY A 64 13.55 -5.91 6.82
CA GLY A 64 12.14 -6.20 7.04
C GLY A 64 11.73 -7.58 6.53
N VAL A 65 10.50 -7.96 6.85
CA VAL A 65 9.94 -9.26 6.45
C VAL A 65 9.23 -9.12 5.12
N ALA A 66 9.58 -9.98 4.16
CA ALA A 66 8.84 -10.18 2.92
C ALA A 66 8.33 -11.62 2.86
N ARG A 67 7.04 -11.79 2.59
CA ARG A 67 6.39 -13.11 2.47
C ARG A 67 5.48 -13.13 1.24
N TYR A 68 5.29 -14.32 0.71
CA TYR A 68 4.36 -14.58 -0.37
C TYR A 68 3.85 -16.01 -0.35
N SER A 69 2.76 -16.28 -1.08
CA SER A 69 2.23 -17.62 -1.29
C SER A 69 1.54 -17.72 -2.63
N ASP A 70 1.76 -18.84 -3.28
CA ASP A 70 1.08 -19.21 -4.53
C ASP A 70 -0.33 -19.81 -4.28
N ASP A 71 -0.69 -20.10 -3.02
CA ASP A 71 -2.00 -20.61 -2.59
C ASP A 71 -2.56 -21.74 -3.49
N GLY A 72 -1.69 -22.70 -3.85
CA GLY A 72 -2.03 -23.84 -4.69
C GLY A 72 -1.90 -23.62 -6.20
N GLU A 73 -1.54 -22.43 -6.66
CA GLU A 73 -1.08 -22.25 -8.06
C GLU A 73 0.29 -22.94 -8.26
N PRO A 74 0.71 -23.24 -9.48
CA PRO A 74 2.04 -23.79 -9.74
C PRO A 74 3.14 -22.92 -9.14
N GLY A 75 4.13 -23.55 -8.51
CA GLY A 75 5.17 -22.88 -7.73
C GLY A 75 5.86 -21.75 -8.51
N GLY A 76 5.92 -20.55 -7.91
CA GLY A 76 6.56 -19.37 -8.46
C GLY A 76 5.74 -18.61 -9.51
N THR A 77 4.51 -19.00 -9.78
CA THR A 77 3.69 -18.37 -10.83
C THR A 77 2.79 -17.25 -10.33
N ALA A 78 2.62 -17.10 -9.03
CA ALA A 78 1.68 -16.14 -8.44
C ALA A 78 2.33 -15.23 -7.38
N GLY A 79 2.64 -15.79 -6.21
CA GLY A 79 3.11 -15.01 -5.07
C GLY A 79 4.41 -14.28 -5.31
N MET A 80 5.40 -14.94 -5.91
CA MET A 80 6.70 -14.32 -6.24
C MET A 80 6.56 -13.17 -7.27
N PRO A 81 5.84 -13.31 -8.39
CA PRO A 81 5.55 -12.20 -9.30
C PRO A 81 4.88 -11.01 -8.61
N MET A 82 3.94 -11.25 -7.70
CA MET A 82 3.28 -10.20 -6.91
C MET A 82 4.28 -9.48 -5.99
N LEU A 83 5.12 -10.23 -5.28
CA LEU A 83 6.18 -9.64 -4.43
C LEU A 83 7.12 -8.76 -5.24
N GLN A 84 7.53 -9.20 -6.43
CA GLN A 84 8.38 -8.42 -7.32
C GLN A 84 7.73 -7.09 -7.75
N VAL A 85 6.40 -7.05 -7.92
CA VAL A 85 5.68 -5.78 -8.18
C VAL A 85 5.87 -4.83 -7.00
N LEU A 86 5.63 -5.28 -5.77
CA LEU A 86 5.79 -4.44 -4.57
C LEU A 86 7.23 -3.93 -4.44
N GLN A 87 8.21 -4.78 -4.69
CA GLN A 87 9.63 -4.43 -4.64
C GLN A 87 10.04 -3.42 -5.72
N ARG A 88 9.63 -3.62 -6.97
CA ARG A 88 9.91 -2.70 -8.09
C ARG A 88 9.28 -1.32 -7.90
N GLU A 89 8.11 -1.27 -7.27
CA GLU A 89 7.45 -0.02 -6.89
C GLU A 89 8.08 0.65 -5.66
N GLY A 90 9.03 -0.03 -4.99
CA GLY A 90 9.72 0.46 -3.80
C GLY A 90 8.79 0.59 -2.59
N LEU A 91 7.78 -0.28 -2.48
CA LEU A 91 6.77 -0.23 -1.45
C LEU A 91 7.19 -1.01 -0.20
N TYR A 92 6.88 -0.46 0.94
CA TYR A 92 7.04 -1.07 2.27
C TYR A 92 5.75 -0.93 3.07
N ASN A 93 5.58 -1.77 4.07
CA ASN A 93 4.41 -1.76 4.95
C ASN A 93 3.11 -1.85 4.14
N CYS A 94 3.02 -2.89 3.31
CA CYS A 94 1.89 -3.12 2.43
C CYS A 94 1.65 -4.61 2.19
N VAL A 95 0.41 -4.93 1.92
CA VAL A 95 -0.06 -6.27 1.55
C VAL A 95 -0.81 -6.20 0.22
N CYS A 96 -0.64 -7.23 -0.61
CA CYS A 96 -1.37 -7.44 -1.84
C CYS A 96 -1.91 -8.86 -1.88
N VAL A 97 -3.18 -9.01 -2.24
CA VAL A 97 -3.84 -10.31 -2.46
C VAL A 97 -4.43 -10.31 -3.86
N VAL A 98 -4.23 -11.38 -4.61
CA VAL A 98 -4.89 -11.59 -5.90
C VAL A 98 -5.73 -12.84 -5.82
N THR A 99 -7.03 -12.66 -5.91
CA THR A 99 -8.03 -13.72 -5.92
C THR A 99 -8.31 -14.13 -7.35
N ARG A 100 -8.29 -15.45 -7.62
CA ARG A 100 -8.61 -16.00 -8.94
C ARG A 100 -9.81 -16.93 -8.88
N TYR A 101 -10.72 -16.72 -9.80
CA TYR A 101 -11.77 -17.67 -10.17
C TYR A 101 -11.40 -18.29 -11.53
N PHE A 102 -11.14 -19.60 -11.54
CA PHE A 102 -10.78 -20.30 -12.77
C PHE A 102 -11.93 -20.35 -13.77
N GLY A 103 -11.66 -20.00 -15.02
CA GLY A 103 -12.67 -19.93 -16.10
C GLY A 103 -12.71 -21.14 -17.03
N GLY A 104 -12.06 -22.25 -16.66
CA GLY A 104 -12.05 -23.49 -17.46
C GLY A 104 -10.99 -23.51 -18.58
N ILE A 105 -10.24 -22.42 -18.80
CA ILE A 105 -9.17 -22.34 -19.80
C ILE A 105 -7.84 -22.13 -19.11
N LEU A 106 -6.89 -23.03 -19.34
CA LEU A 106 -5.54 -22.93 -18.77
C LEU A 106 -4.77 -21.74 -19.37
N LEU A 107 -4.05 -21.01 -18.51
CA LEU A 107 -3.18 -19.91 -18.91
C LEU A 107 -1.73 -20.38 -19.19
N GLY A 108 -1.35 -21.51 -18.62
CA GLY A 108 0.05 -21.94 -18.54
C GLY A 108 0.88 -21.09 -17.57
N ALA A 109 2.09 -21.56 -17.24
CA ALA A 109 2.94 -20.89 -16.24
C ALA A 109 3.23 -19.42 -16.61
N GLY A 110 3.64 -19.15 -17.85
CA GLY A 110 3.91 -17.78 -18.30
C GLY A 110 2.66 -16.88 -18.31
N GLY A 111 1.49 -17.45 -18.61
CA GLY A 111 0.21 -16.74 -18.55
C GLY A 111 -0.18 -16.38 -17.11
N LEU A 112 0.03 -17.30 -16.17
CA LEU A 112 -0.20 -17.07 -14.74
C LEU A 112 0.72 -15.95 -14.19
N VAL A 113 2.03 -16.02 -14.47
CA VAL A 113 3.00 -14.98 -14.06
C VAL A 113 2.53 -13.61 -14.54
N ARG A 114 2.13 -13.46 -15.80
CA ARG A 114 1.62 -12.20 -16.35
C ARG A 114 0.33 -11.76 -15.67
N ALA A 115 -0.61 -12.69 -15.43
CA ALA A 115 -1.89 -12.39 -14.81
C ALA A 115 -1.73 -11.92 -13.35
N TYR A 116 -0.92 -12.62 -12.55
CA TYR A 116 -0.67 -12.22 -11.15
C TYR A 116 0.14 -10.92 -11.03
N THR A 117 1.13 -10.71 -11.91
CA THR A 117 1.84 -9.44 -12.03
C THR A 117 0.88 -8.29 -12.33
N ARG A 118 -0.03 -8.48 -13.31
CA ARG A 118 -1.05 -7.49 -13.65
C ARG A 118 -2.02 -7.26 -12.49
N GLY A 119 -2.51 -8.31 -11.84
CA GLY A 119 -3.43 -8.21 -10.71
C GLY A 119 -2.85 -7.41 -9.54
N ALA A 120 -1.58 -7.66 -9.19
CA ALA A 120 -0.88 -6.86 -8.19
C ALA A 120 -0.68 -5.41 -8.63
N LYS A 121 -0.31 -5.18 -9.90
CA LYS A 121 -0.06 -3.83 -10.42
C LYS A 121 -1.31 -2.95 -10.40
N ILE A 122 -2.45 -3.45 -10.89
CA ILE A 122 -3.71 -2.68 -10.90
C ILE A 122 -4.21 -2.39 -9.48
N ALA A 123 -4.05 -3.34 -8.55
CA ALA A 123 -4.40 -3.15 -7.15
C ALA A 123 -3.55 -2.05 -6.48
N VAL A 124 -2.24 -2.06 -6.71
CA VAL A 124 -1.30 -1.03 -6.24
C VAL A 124 -1.63 0.34 -6.84
N ASP A 125 -1.94 0.41 -8.13
CA ASP A 125 -2.31 1.66 -8.79
C ASP A 125 -3.63 2.22 -8.25
N ALA A 126 -4.63 1.37 -8.05
CA ALA A 126 -5.92 1.76 -7.47
C ALA A 126 -5.78 2.23 -6.00
N ALA A 127 -4.89 1.59 -5.22
CA ALA A 127 -4.61 1.99 -3.84
C ALA A 127 -3.88 3.34 -3.76
N GLY A 128 -3.14 3.70 -4.81
CA GLY A 128 -2.30 4.88 -4.85
C GLY A 128 -1.09 4.78 -3.91
N LYS A 129 -0.10 5.62 -4.13
CA LYS A 129 1.14 5.62 -3.37
C LYS A 129 1.24 6.84 -2.47
N SER A 130 1.88 6.70 -1.32
CA SER A 130 2.11 7.76 -0.36
C SER A 130 3.52 7.65 0.23
N MET A 131 4.12 8.79 0.55
CA MET A 131 5.39 8.84 1.26
C MET A 131 5.12 9.02 2.76
N LYS A 132 5.58 8.09 3.57
CA LYS A 132 5.59 8.22 5.04
C LYS A 132 6.89 8.88 5.48
N ARG A 133 6.76 9.92 6.30
CA ARG A 133 7.87 10.68 6.88
C ARG A 133 7.62 10.87 8.37
N VAL A 134 8.68 10.99 9.12
CA VAL A 134 8.59 11.50 10.50
C VAL A 134 8.55 13.03 10.43
N TRP A 135 7.58 13.62 11.09
CA TRP A 135 7.44 15.06 11.23
C TRP A 135 7.63 15.44 12.70
N SER A 136 8.31 16.56 12.94
CA SER A 136 8.30 17.21 14.25
C SER A 136 7.14 18.19 14.28
N VAL A 137 6.32 18.12 15.31
CA VAL A 137 5.27 19.10 15.56
C VAL A 137 5.85 20.18 16.43
N LEU A 138 5.70 21.43 16.02
CA LEU A 138 6.13 22.61 16.74
C LEU A 138 4.93 23.51 17.03
N TYR A 139 4.86 24.02 18.24
CA TYR A 139 3.88 25.04 18.62
C TYR A 139 4.60 26.38 18.66
N VAL A 140 4.18 27.31 17.83
CA VAL A 140 4.83 28.60 17.65
C VAL A 140 3.87 29.72 18.02
N PRO A 141 3.94 30.29 19.24
CA PRO A 141 3.22 31.51 19.56
C PRO A 141 3.88 32.68 18.85
N CYS A 142 3.10 33.56 18.26
CA CYS A 142 3.62 34.79 17.67
C CYS A 142 2.61 35.95 17.78
N PRO A 143 3.10 37.19 17.94
CA PRO A 143 2.26 38.37 17.83
C PRO A 143 1.57 38.48 16.48
N TYR A 144 0.38 39.04 16.43
CA TYR A 144 -0.40 39.21 15.18
C TYR A 144 0.37 39.92 14.07
N THR A 145 1.23 40.85 14.41
CA THR A 145 2.07 41.59 13.47
C THR A 145 3.09 40.73 12.74
N PHE A 146 3.46 39.57 13.29
CA PHE A 146 4.42 38.63 12.70
C PHE A 146 3.75 37.43 12.01
N TYR A 147 2.46 37.25 12.17
CA TYR A 147 1.73 36.05 11.70
C TYR A 147 1.97 35.75 10.21
N GLU A 148 1.77 36.75 9.35
CA GLU A 148 1.98 36.54 7.88
C GLU A 148 3.45 36.24 7.55
N ARG A 149 4.40 36.86 8.26
CA ARG A 149 5.82 36.58 8.08
C ARG A 149 6.18 35.16 8.50
N VAL A 150 5.67 34.69 9.64
CA VAL A 150 5.87 33.33 10.13
C VAL A 150 5.33 32.32 9.14
N LYS A 151 4.15 32.53 8.57
CA LYS A 151 3.59 31.67 7.52
C LYS A 151 4.51 31.53 6.31
N LEU A 152 5.07 32.64 5.84
CA LEU A 152 6.00 32.64 4.72
C LEU A 152 7.29 31.87 5.03
N GLU A 153 7.85 32.06 6.23
CA GLU A 153 9.04 31.36 6.69
C GLU A 153 8.78 29.85 6.82
N VAL A 154 7.67 29.45 7.45
CA VAL A 154 7.28 28.04 7.57
C VAL A 154 7.19 27.39 6.17
N ALA A 155 6.55 28.06 5.22
CA ALA A 155 6.45 27.55 3.85
C ALA A 155 7.82 27.46 3.17
N ALA A 156 8.70 28.46 3.34
CA ALA A 156 10.06 28.49 2.79
C ALA A 156 10.93 27.33 3.33
N TRP A 157 10.74 26.92 4.57
CA TRP A 157 11.42 25.78 5.20
C TRP A 157 10.74 24.42 4.90
N GLY A 158 9.67 24.41 4.10
CA GLY A 158 8.91 23.20 3.75
C GLY A 158 8.05 22.66 4.89
N GLY A 159 7.75 23.50 5.88
CA GLY A 159 6.81 23.20 6.95
C GLY A 159 5.36 23.23 6.46
N ILE A 160 4.48 22.61 7.23
CA ILE A 160 3.03 22.61 6.98
C ILE A 160 2.35 23.12 8.25
N ILE A 161 1.56 24.18 8.13
CA ILE A 161 0.73 24.67 9.22
C ILE A 161 -0.52 23.78 9.26
N ARG A 162 -0.71 23.06 10.36
CA ARG A 162 -1.85 22.15 10.58
C ARG A 162 -3.04 22.87 11.18
N ASP A 163 -2.76 23.75 12.12
CA ASP A 163 -3.77 24.51 12.85
C ASP A 163 -3.28 25.90 13.18
N THR A 164 -4.22 26.84 13.37
CA THR A 164 -3.95 28.20 13.78
C THR A 164 -5.03 28.64 14.75
N GLN A 165 -4.63 29.00 15.96
CA GLN A 165 -5.54 29.51 16.98
C GLN A 165 -5.29 31.01 17.21
N PHE A 166 -6.38 31.76 17.27
CA PHE A 166 -6.36 33.21 17.45
C PHE A 166 -6.88 33.55 18.86
N GLY A 167 -5.99 34.02 19.71
CA GLY A 167 -6.25 34.42 21.10
C GLY A 167 -5.60 35.76 21.43
N ALA A 168 -4.98 35.84 22.58
CA ALA A 168 -4.12 37.01 22.96
C ALA A 168 -2.93 37.13 22.00
N GLU A 169 -2.40 36.01 21.54
CA GLU A 169 -1.41 35.87 20.48
C GLU A 169 -1.95 34.86 19.45
N VAL A 170 -1.28 34.72 18.30
CA VAL A 170 -1.54 33.68 17.32
C VAL A 170 -0.70 32.46 17.67
N GLU A 171 -1.31 31.30 17.80
CA GLU A 171 -0.63 30.03 18.01
C GLU A 171 -0.72 29.19 16.72
N LEU A 172 0.42 28.75 16.19
CA LEU A 172 0.57 27.92 14.99
C LEU A 172 1.04 26.53 15.39
N GLU A 173 0.39 25.48 14.85
CA GLU A 173 0.82 24.08 14.89
C GLU A 173 1.25 23.59 13.48
#